data_b1db93cb1fa4d3e64cfb92ed32d05456
#
_entry.id   b1db93cb1fa4d3e64cfb92ed32d05456
#
_cell.length_a   1.000
_cell.length_b   1.000
_cell.length_c   1.000
_cell.angle_alpha   90.00
_cell.angle_beta   90.00
_cell.angle_gamma   90.00
#
_symmetry.space_group_name_H-M   'P 1'
#
loop_
_entity.id
_entity.type
_entity.pdbx_description
1 polymer ?
#
loop_
_entity_poly.entity_id
_entity_poly.type
_entity_poly.pdbx_seq_one_letter_code
_entity_poly.pdbx_strand_id
1 'polypeptide(L)'
;MEFFVLVIVAVVFGVVAIYVVVDDGAKKSPKRQPRLQTRPSPPAENPYAAEDKKFDDAILKMMGSEIADHFYTKLVGITQANEDGTMREKLIPKCKPFEFVDVVWESENSHKPNAIAIRKKRGPRLGYLNTGTAEEVATSMKRGKEWRVCVKMAKPKKKFWHGCLVVCLMEMKDKR
;
A
#
# COMPACT_ATOMS: atom_id res chain seq x y z
N MET A 1 -33.40 -22.01 37.51
CA MET A 1 -32.40 -21.65 36.47
C MET A 1 -32.78 -22.45 35.24
N GLU A 2 -33.46 -21.81 34.31
CA GLU A 2 -33.84 -22.48 33.05
C GLU A 2 -32.68 -22.28 32.07
N PHE A 3 -32.16 -23.38 31.59
CA PHE A 3 -31.15 -23.38 30.53
C PHE A 3 -31.90 -23.35 29.18
N PHE A 4 -31.77 -22.24 28.45
CA PHE A 4 -32.20 -22.21 27.08
C PHE A 4 -31.15 -22.87 26.19
N VAL A 5 -31.53 -24.04 25.64
CA VAL A 5 -30.72 -24.73 24.63
C VAL A 5 -31.31 -24.35 23.26
N LEU A 6 -30.59 -23.63 22.44
CA LEU A 6 -30.97 -23.35 21.06
C LEU A 6 -30.36 -24.43 20.16
N VAL A 7 -31.18 -25.24 19.55
CA VAL A 7 -30.73 -26.22 18.57
C VAL A 7 -30.99 -25.67 17.17
N ILE A 8 -29.93 -25.42 16.42
CA ILE A 8 -30.02 -25.02 15.02
C ILE A 8 -29.70 -26.22 14.14
N VAL A 9 -30.67 -26.65 13.34
CA VAL A 9 -30.51 -27.72 12.35
C VAL A 9 -30.40 -27.07 10.98
N ALA A 10 -29.26 -27.25 10.32
CA ALA A 10 -29.05 -26.82 8.94
C ALA A 10 -28.79 -28.04 8.07
N VAL A 11 -29.54 -28.18 6.98
CA VAL A 11 -29.33 -29.23 5.98
C VAL A 11 -28.78 -28.57 4.72
N VAL A 12 -27.52 -28.84 4.43
CA VAL A 12 -26.86 -28.41 3.19
C VAL A 12 -26.22 -29.63 2.54
N PHE A 13 -26.65 -29.96 1.33
CA PHE A 13 -26.09 -31.05 0.51
C PHE A 13 -26.03 -32.44 1.18
N GLY A 14 -27.10 -32.84 1.86
CA GLY A 14 -27.21 -34.20 2.40
C GLY A 14 -26.40 -34.48 3.66
N VAL A 15 -25.77 -33.49 4.25
CA VAL A 15 -25.07 -33.58 5.55
C VAL A 15 -25.89 -32.88 6.60
N VAL A 16 -26.34 -33.59 7.63
CA VAL A 16 -27.00 -33.01 8.80
C VAL A 16 -25.94 -32.63 9.83
N ALA A 17 -25.74 -31.37 10.04
CA ALA A 17 -24.90 -30.86 11.12
C ALA A 17 -25.77 -30.30 12.25
N ILE A 18 -25.61 -30.88 13.45
CA ILE A 18 -26.33 -30.42 14.65
C ILE A 18 -25.35 -29.59 15.47
N TYR A 19 -25.66 -28.29 15.60
CA TYR A 19 -24.91 -27.40 16.50
C TYR A 19 -25.71 -27.20 17.79
N VAL A 20 -25.11 -27.57 18.91
CA VAL A 20 -25.66 -27.31 20.23
C VAL A 20 -24.91 -26.10 20.80
N VAL A 21 -25.58 -24.95 20.86
CA VAL A 21 -25.06 -23.79 21.54
C VAL A 21 -25.50 -23.82 22.98
N VAL A 22 -24.57 -24.08 23.90
CA VAL A 22 -24.81 -23.97 25.33
C VAL A 22 -24.40 -22.57 25.75
N ASP A 23 -25.39 -21.78 26.15
CA ASP A 23 -25.12 -20.46 26.70
C ASP A 23 -24.70 -20.63 28.18
N ASP A 24 -23.39 -20.65 28.43
CA ASP A 24 -22.83 -20.60 29.78
C ASP A 24 -23.02 -19.22 30.35
N GLY A 25 -24.12 -19.05 31.08
CA GLY A 25 -24.49 -17.82 31.78
C GLY A 25 -23.31 -17.14 32.50
N ALA A 26 -23.11 -15.92 32.12
CA ALA A 26 -22.45 -14.84 32.83
C ALA A 26 -21.25 -15.23 33.72
N LYS A 27 -20.10 -15.56 33.14
CA LYS A 27 -18.82 -15.39 33.83
C LYS A 27 -18.54 -13.89 33.95
N LYS A 28 -18.58 -13.39 35.21
CA LYS A 28 -18.12 -12.05 35.58
C LYS A 28 -16.80 -11.76 34.86
N SER A 29 -16.81 -10.80 33.96
CA SER A 29 -15.62 -10.31 33.30
C SER A 29 -14.56 -9.94 34.36
N PRO A 30 -13.32 -10.41 34.23
CA PRO A 30 -12.26 -10.00 35.12
C PRO A 30 -12.10 -8.49 35.02
N LYS A 31 -12.13 -7.80 36.19
CA LYS A 31 -11.85 -6.35 36.28
C LYS A 31 -10.57 -6.09 35.50
N ARG A 32 -10.68 -5.37 34.36
CA ARG A 32 -9.53 -4.90 33.62
C ARG A 32 -8.67 -4.06 34.56
N GLN A 33 -7.52 -4.59 34.95
CA GLN A 33 -6.49 -3.79 35.58
C GLN A 33 -6.21 -2.58 34.70
N PRO A 34 -6.06 -1.36 35.25
CA PRO A 34 -5.66 -0.21 34.49
C PRO A 34 -4.35 -0.56 33.79
N ARG A 35 -4.41 -0.65 32.44
CA ARG A 35 -3.23 -0.85 31.61
C ARG A 35 -2.33 0.35 31.89
N LEU A 36 -1.22 0.13 32.61
CA LEU A 36 -0.18 1.15 32.70
C LEU A 36 0.08 1.66 31.30
N GLN A 37 -0.27 2.93 31.07
CA GLN A 37 0.09 3.62 29.83
C GLN A 37 1.62 3.71 29.85
N THR A 38 2.28 2.72 29.26
CA THR A 38 3.69 2.83 28.94
C THR A 38 3.82 4.07 28.07
N ARG A 39 4.56 5.05 28.59
CA ARG A 39 4.94 6.27 27.87
C ARG A 39 5.37 5.82 26.48
N PRO A 40 4.80 6.39 25.38
CA PRO A 40 5.23 6.02 24.05
C PRO A 40 6.73 6.19 23.97
N SER A 41 7.44 5.12 23.63
CA SER A 41 8.87 5.18 23.35
C SER A 41 9.09 6.26 22.29
N PRO A 42 10.15 7.07 22.41
CA PRO A 42 10.48 8.05 21.39
C PRO A 42 10.52 7.34 20.04
N PRO A 43 10.03 7.98 18.95
CA PRO A 43 10.04 7.39 17.62
C PRO A 43 11.45 6.89 17.34
N ALA A 44 11.59 5.61 17.00
CA ALA A 44 12.88 5.05 16.63
C ALA A 44 13.43 5.92 15.49
N GLU A 45 14.66 6.42 15.66
CA GLU A 45 15.35 7.21 14.64
C GLU A 45 15.30 6.44 13.32
N ASN A 46 14.81 7.08 12.28
CA ASN A 46 14.76 6.47 10.95
C ASN A 46 16.21 6.22 10.47
N PRO A 47 16.67 4.96 10.38
CA PRO A 47 18.05 4.66 10.00
C PRO A 47 18.40 5.13 8.57
N TYR A 48 17.40 5.52 7.80
CA TYR A 48 17.54 6.04 6.43
C TYR A 48 17.40 7.55 6.31
N ALA A 49 17.26 8.28 7.43
CA ALA A 49 17.01 9.72 7.42
C ALA A 49 18.05 10.51 6.62
N ALA A 50 19.33 10.12 6.70
CA ALA A 50 20.39 10.79 5.95
C ALA A 50 20.31 10.52 4.43
N GLU A 51 19.92 9.31 4.03
CA GLU A 51 19.71 8.95 2.63
C GLU A 51 18.45 9.62 2.08
N ASP A 52 17.39 9.69 2.88
CA ASP A 52 16.15 10.37 2.55
C ASP A 52 16.43 11.85 2.29
N LYS A 53 17.15 12.53 3.19
CA LYS A 53 17.52 13.95 3.02
C LYS A 53 18.34 14.20 1.75
N LYS A 54 19.32 13.36 1.45
CA LYS A 54 20.11 13.50 0.21
C LYS A 54 19.25 13.38 -1.03
N PHE A 55 18.27 12.46 -1.00
CA PHE A 55 17.35 12.28 -2.11
C PHE A 55 16.40 13.48 -2.24
N ASP A 56 15.86 13.99 -1.12
CA ASP A 56 15.02 15.18 -1.09
C ASP A 56 15.74 16.40 -1.66
N ASP A 57 16.96 16.67 -1.19
CA ASP A 57 17.79 17.78 -1.68
C ASP A 57 18.03 17.68 -3.21
N ALA A 58 18.25 16.46 -3.72
CA ALA A 58 18.43 16.23 -5.15
C ALA A 58 17.13 16.45 -5.94
N ILE A 59 15.98 15.97 -5.45
CA ILE A 59 14.67 16.19 -6.08
C ILE A 59 14.33 17.68 -6.09
N LEU A 60 14.50 18.37 -4.97
CA LEU A 60 14.26 19.81 -4.90
C LEU A 60 15.17 20.60 -5.84
N LYS A 61 16.43 20.17 -6.00
CA LYS A 61 17.35 20.78 -6.98
C LYS A 61 16.91 20.55 -8.44
N MET A 62 16.35 19.37 -8.75
CA MET A 62 15.89 19.01 -10.11
C MET A 62 14.57 19.68 -10.48
N MET A 63 13.62 19.70 -9.55
CA MET A 63 12.24 20.13 -9.80
C MET A 63 11.95 21.54 -9.31
N GLY A 64 12.81 22.08 -8.44
CA GLY A 64 12.70 23.44 -7.92
C GLY A 64 11.39 23.72 -7.20
N SER A 65 10.83 24.90 -7.48
CA SER A 65 9.58 25.35 -6.87
C SER A 65 8.31 24.74 -7.48
N GLU A 66 8.42 23.82 -8.43
CA GLU A 66 7.25 23.20 -9.10
C GLU A 66 6.52 22.19 -8.21
N ILE A 67 7.18 21.64 -7.17
CA ILE A 67 6.59 20.67 -6.25
C ILE A 67 5.80 21.39 -5.18
N ALA A 68 4.55 20.98 -4.96
CA ALA A 68 3.72 21.41 -3.84
C ALA A 68 4.00 20.57 -2.58
N ASP A 69 4.02 19.25 -2.76
CA ASP A 69 4.29 18.25 -1.71
C ASP A 69 4.90 16.99 -2.31
N HIS A 70 5.56 16.19 -1.50
CA HIS A 70 6.08 14.89 -1.92
C HIS A 70 6.14 13.90 -0.76
N PHE A 71 6.02 12.62 -1.10
CA PHE A 71 6.16 11.53 -0.14
C PHE A 71 6.66 10.25 -0.79
N TYR A 72 7.08 9.30 0.03
CA TYR A 72 7.61 8.02 -0.42
C TYR A 72 6.62 6.89 -0.18
N THR A 73 6.52 5.99 -1.14
CA THR A 73 5.72 4.77 -0.97
C THR A 73 6.37 3.58 -1.65
N LYS A 74 6.10 2.40 -1.10
CA LYS A 74 6.51 1.13 -1.67
C LYS A 74 5.42 0.62 -2.62
N LEU A 75 5.82 0.18 -3.81
CA LEU A 75 4.89 -0.44 -4.74
C LEU A 75 4.47 -1.83 -4.27
N VAL A 76 3.19 -2.15 -4.51
CA VAL A 76 2.60 -3.47 -4.31
C VAL A 76 2.38 -4.18 -5.65
N GLY A 77 2.12 -5.49 -5.61
CA GLY A 77 1.88 -6.31 -6.81
C GLY A 77 3.10 -6.51 -7.70
N ILE A 78 4.31 -6.26 -7.19
CA ILE A 78 5.57 -6.44 -7.93
C ILE A 78 5.89 -7.90 -8.27
N THR A 79 5.32 -8.86 -7.54
CA THR A 79 5.49 -10.30 -7.78
C THR A 79 4.54 -10.87 -8.83
N GLN A 80 3.62 -10.05 -9.35
CA GLN A 80 2.66 -10.45 -10.37
C GLN A 80 3.25 -10.29 -11.76
N ALA A 81 2.69 -11.01 -12.73
CA ALA A 81 2.99 -10.80 -14.14
C ALA A 81 2.19 -9.63 -14.71
N ASN A 82 2.70 -9.02 -15.76
CA ASN A 82 1.97 -8.14 -16.66
C ASN A 82 1.14 -8.96 -17.65
N GLU A 83 0.30 -8.30 -18.43
CA GLU A 83 -0.57 -8.95 -19.44
C GLU A 83 0.22 -9.70 -20.52
N ASP A 84 1.44 -9.23 -20.82
CA ASP A 84 2.39 -9.86 -21.74
C ASP A 84 3.17 -11.04 -21.12
N GLY A 85 2.84 -11.45 -19.89
CA GLY A 85 3.54 -12.49 -19.13
C GLY A 85 4.84 -12.05 -18.47
N THR A 86 5.29 -10.82 -18.68
CA THR A 86 6.52 -10.31 -18.06
C THR A 86 6.35 -10.16 -16.55
N MET A 87 7.15 -10.87 -15.77
CA MET A 87 7.17 -10.73 -14.31
C MET A 87 7.70 -9.34 -13.91
N ARG A 88 6.90 -8.58 -13.15
CA ARG A 88 7.26 -7.21 -12.73
C ARG A 88 8.54 -7.18 -11.90
N GLU A 89 8.78 -8.18 -11.06
CA GLU A 89 10.01 -8.27 -10.26
C GLU A 89 11.30 -8.32 -11.11
N LYS A 90 11.24 -8.83 -12.36
CA LYS A 90 12.36 -8.83 -13.30
C LYS A 90 12.69 -7.44 -13.88
N LEU A 91 11.74 -6.50 -13.73
CA LEU A 91 11.93 -5.11 -14.17
C LEU A 91 12.61 -4.25 -13.11
N ILE A 92 12.52 -4.63 -11.81
CA ILE A 92 13.09 -3.85 -10.70
C ILE A 92 14.60 -3.58 -10.88
N PRO A 93 15.44 -4.57 -11.23
CA PRO A 93 16.87 -4.31 -11.43
C PRO A 93 17.19 -3.33 -12.57
N LYS A 94 16.22 -3.11 -13.46
CA LYS A 94 16.33 -2.18 -14.59
C LYS A 94 15.88 -0.76 -14.24
N CYS A 95 15.39 -0.53 -13.02
CA CYS A 95 14.98 0.78 -12.54
C CYS A 95 16.18 1.46 -11.86
N LYS A 96 16.41 2.73 -12.18
CA LYS A 96 17.50 3.52 -11.60
C LYS A 96 16.94 4.58 -10.65
N PRO A 97 17.64 4.93 -9.57
CA PRO A 97 17.27 6.09 -8.77
C PRO A 97 17.11 7.34 -9.64
N PHE A 98 16.15 8.19 -9.31
CA PHE A 98 15.76 9.39 -10.05
C PHE A 98 15.16 9.14 -11.45
N GLU A 99 14.99 7.90 -11.89
CA GLU A 99 14.27 7.59 -13.13
C GLU A 99 12.79 8.00 -12.98
N PHE A 100 12.31 8.90 -13.85
CA PHE A 100 10.90 9.25 -13.90
C PHE A 100 10.10 8.11 -14.54
N VAL A 101 8.96 7.82 -13.93
CA VAL A 101 8.03 6.76 -14.32
C VAL A 101 6.63 7.34 -14.48
N ASP A 102 5.79 6.67 -15.27
CA ASP A 102 4.43 7.12 -15.54
C ASP A 102 3.49 6.71 -14.40
N VAL A 103 2.60 7.64 -14.04
CA VAL A 103 1.48 7.42 -13.11
C VAL A 103 0.22 7.26 -13.95
N VAL A 104 -0.45 6.14 -13.83
CA VAL A 104 -1.65 5.85 -14.62
C VAL A 104 -2.80 5.49 -13.69
N TRP A 105 -3.82 6.33 -13.67
CA TRP A 105 -5.06 6.01 -12.98
C TRP A 105 -5.90 5.07 -13.85
N GLU A 106 -6.14 3.86 -13.35
CA GLU A 106 -6.95 2.83 -14.02
C GLU A 106 -8.41 2.93 -13.53
N SER A 107 -9.12 3.99 -13.96
CA SER A 107 -10.53 4.25 -13.55
C SER A 107 -11.50 3.14 -13.94
N GLU A 108 -11.19 2.41 -15.02
CA GLU A 108 -12.01 1.30 -15.54
C GLU A 108 -11.61 -0.07 -14.94
N ASN A 109 -10.69 -0.09 -13.97
CA ASN A 109 -10.30 -1.34 -13.34
C ASN A 109 -11.47 -1.90 -12.50
N SER A 110 -12.09 -2.98 -12.98
CA SER A 110 -13.27 -3.59 -12.38
C SER A 110 -13.06 -4.09 -10.94
N HIS A 111 -11.81 -4.41 -10.59
CA HIS A 111 -11.46 -4.89 -9.25
C HIS A 111 -11.13 -3.74 -8.28
N LYS A 112 -10.58 -2.63 -8.78
CA LYS A 112 -10.15 -1.48 -7.98
C LYS A 112 -10.28 -0.19 -8.79
N PRO A 113 -11.42 0.50 -8.76
CA PRO A 113 -11.68 1.68 -9.60
C PRO A 113 -10.76 2.88 -9.33
N ASN A 114 -10.06 2.90 -8.19
CA ASN A 114 -9.06 3.92 -7.86
C ASN A 114 -7.62 3.37 -7.97
N ALA A 115 -7.39 2.27 -8.69
CA ALA A 115 -6.05 1.72 -8.84
C ALA A 115 -5.14 2.71 -9.59
N ILE A 116 -3.98 2.98 -8.99
CA ILE A 116 -2.92 3.76 -9.62
C ILE A 116 -1.78 2.82 -9.96
N ALA A 117 -1.59 2.59 -11.25
CA ALA A 117 -0.47 1.82 -11.77
C ALA A 117 0.75 2.72 -11.96
N ILE A 118 1.92 2.20 -11.62
CA ILE A 118 3.22 2.82 -11.91
C ILE A 118 3.86 2.03 -13.03
N ARG A 119 4.23 2.70 -14.12
CA ARG A 119 4.77 2.11 -15.35
C ARG A 119 6.12 2.72 -15.71
N LYS A 120 6.98 1.97 -16.35
CA LYS A 120 8.11 2.58 -17.07
C LYS A 120 7.58 3.53 -18.12
N LYS A 121 8.32 4.59 -18.41
CA LYS A 121 7.92 5.58 -19.43
C LYS A 121 7.58 4.87 -20.74
N ARG A 122 6.30 4.96 -21.13
CA ARG A 122 5.74 4.26 -22.31
C ARG A 122 6.00 2.74 -22.32
N GLY A 123 6.14 2.14 -21.15
CA GLY A 123 6.56 0.74 -21.01
C GLY A 123 5.70 -0.09 -20.05
N PRO A 124 6.23 -1.25 -19.65
CA PRO A 124 5.49 -2.20 -18.81
C PRO A 124 5.20 -1.66 -17.41
N ARG A 125 4.15 -2.19 -16.81
CA ARG A 125 3.76 -1.90 -15.42
C ARG A 125 4.81 -2.44 -14.44
N LEU A 126 5.22 -1.62 -13.50
CA LEU A 126 6.17 -1.95 -12.41
C LEU A 126 5.44 -2.45 -11.16
N GLY A 127 4.25 -1.93 -10.90
CA GLY A 127 3.44 -2.26 -9.73
C GLY A 127 2.31 -1.26 -9.57
N TYR A 128 1.74 -1.22 -8.37
CA TYR A 128 0.66 -0.33 -7.99
C TYR A 128 0.99 0.41 -6.71
N LEU A 129 0.35 1.53 -6.49
CA LEU A 129 0.28 2.14 -5.17
C LEU A 129 -0.58 1.25 -4.25
N ASN A 130 -0.30 1.26 -2.94
CA ASN A 130 -1.19 0.62 -1.98
C ASN A 130 -2.56 1.33 -1.98
N THR A 131 -3.60 0.66 -1.48
CA THR A 131 -4.99 1.13 -1.60
C THR A 131 -5.20 2.54 -1.03
N GLY A 132 -4.71 2.83 0.18
CA GLY A 132 -4.88 4.15 0.80
C GLY A 132 -4.23 5.26 -0.02
N THR A 133 -2.95 5.09 -0.38
CA THR A 133 -2.23 6.06 -1.22
C THR A 133 -2.88 6.21 -2.61
N ALA A 134 -3.37 5.11 -3.20
CA ALA A 134 -4.03 5.15 -4.50
C ALA A 134 -5.33 5.97 -4.46
N GLU A 135 -6.13 5.84 -3.39
CA GLU A 135 -7.36 6.61 -3.20
C GLU A 135 -7.10 8.11 -3.04
N GLU A 136 -6.07 8.48 -2.27
CA GLU A 136 -5.66 9.88 -2.09
C GLU A 136 -5.20 10.49 -3.43
N VAL A 137 -4.29 9.81 -4.13
CA VAL A 137 -3.77 10.26 -5.43
C VAL A 137 -4.89 10.32 -6.48
N ALA A 138 -5.76 9.30 -6.59
CA ALA A 138 -6.88 9.31 -7.52
C ALA A 138 -7.86 10.46 -7.22
N THR A 139 -8.14 10.72 -5.95
CA THR A 139 -9.01 11.84 -5.53
C THR A 139 -8.38 13.18 -5.91
N SER A 140 -7.08 13.34 -5.73
CA SER A 140 -6.34 14.54 -6.11
C SER A 140 -6.32 14.71 -7.64
N MET A 141 -6.09 13.64 -8.41
CA MET A 141 -6.16 13.66 -9.88
C MET A 141 -7.55 14.04 -10.40
N LYS A 142 -8.65 13.57 -9.76
CA LYS A 142 -10.03 14.00 -10.07
C LYS A 142 -10.25 15.51 -9.91
N ARG A 143 -9.47 16.13 -9.03
CA ARG A 143 -9.48 17.60 -8.82
C ARG A 143 -8.56 18.36 -9.77
N GLY A 144 -7.98 17.66 -10.75
CA GLY A 144 -7.09 18.26 -11.76
C GLY A 144 -5.64 18.41 -11.31
N LYS A 145 -5.23 17.82 -10.20
CA LYS A 145 -3.83 17.88 -9.76
C LYS A 145 -2.95 16.97 -10.61
N GLU A 146 -1.78 17.47 -10.99
CA GLU A 146 -0.76 16.72 -11.71
C GLU A 146 0.16 16.02 -10.70
N TRP A 147 0.47 14.75 -10.97
CA TRP A 147 1.43 13.97 -10.19
C TRP A 147 2.59 13.54 -11.05
N ARG A 148 3.80 13.66 -10.50
CA ARG A 148 5.01 13.08 -11.07
C ARG A 148 5.59 12.07 -10.12
N VAL A 149 6.20 11.03 -10.66
CA VAL A 149 6.80 9.97 -9.87
C VAL A 149 8.18 9.64 -10.38
N CYS A 150 9.11 9.50 -9.46
CA CYS A 150 10.42 8.96 -9.78
C CYS A 150 10.81 7.82 -8.83
N VAL A 151 11.71 6.97 -9.30
CA VAL A 151 12.24 5.86 -8.49
C VAL A 151 13.19 6.43 -7.44
N LYS A 152 12.92 6.12 -6.17
CA LYS A 152 13.84 6.40 -5.06
C LYS A 152 14.83 5.25 -4.89
N MET A 153 14.31 4.04 -4.80
CA MET A 153 15.11 2.86 -4.51
C MET A 153 14.54 1.63 -5.21
N ALA A 154 15.41 0.86 -5.84
CA ALA A 154 15.09 -0.42 -6.45
C ALA A 154 15.99 -1.50 -5.86
N LYS A 155 15.41 -2.40 -5.06
CA LYS A 155 16.12 -3.57 -4.51
C LYS A 155 15.62 -4.82 -5.23
N PRO A 156 16.47 -5.50 -6.02
CA PRO A 156 16.09 -6.74 -6.69
C PRO A 156 15.84 -7.86 -5.69
N LYS A 157 15.10 -8.88 -6.12
CA LYS A 157 14.89 -10.12 -5.36
C LYS A 157 16.23 -10.78 -5.03
N LYS A 158 16.39 -11.21 -3.78
CA LYS A 158 17.47 -12.09 -3.32
C LYS A 158 16.86 -13.41 -2.84
N LYS A 159 17.72 -14.44 -2.58
CA LYS A 159 17.31 -15.81 -2.26
C LYS A 159 16.18 -15.91 -1.20
N PHE A 160 16.13 -14.98 -0.24
CA PHE A 160 15.14 -14.97 0.86
C PHE A 160 14.29 -13.69 0.91
N TRP A 161 14.33 -12.82 -0.12
CA TRP A 161 13.65 -11.54 -0.12
C TRP A 161 12.97 -11.29 -1.45
N HIS A 162 11.68 -10.95 -1.41
CA HIS A 162 11.03 -10.37 -2.58
C HIS A 162 11.66 -9.01 -2.91
N GLY A 163 11.74 -8.68 -4.19
CA GLY A 163 12.19 -7.36 -4.61
C GLY A 163 11.37 -6.24 -3.98
N CYS A 164 11.94 -5.05 -3.96
CA CYS A 164 11.27 -3.86 -3.45
C CYS A 164 11.52 -2.68 -4.39
N LEU A 165 10.47 -1.96 -4.74
CA LEU A 165 10.54 -0.71 -5.47
C LEU A 165 9.87 0.37 -4.64
N VAL A 166 10.65 1.38 -4.24
CA VAL A 166 10.17 2.57 -3.54
C VAL A 166 10.20 3.73 -4.52
N VAL A 167 9.12 4.45 -4.58
CA VAL A 167 8.97 5.62 -5.44
C VAL A 167 8.71 6.87 -4.61
N CYS A 168 9.13 8.02 -5.14
CA CYS A 168 8.78 9.34 -4.66
C CYS A 168 7.63 9.86 -5.53
N LEU A 169 6.49 10.12 -4.92
CA LEU A 169 5.37 10.81 -5.54
C LEU A 169 5.48 12.29 -5.24
N MET A 170 5.27 13.11 -6.25
CA MET A 170 5.35 14.57 -6.16
C MET A 170 4.05 15.17 -6.70
N GLU A 171 3.29 15.86 -5.85
CA GLU A 171 2.19 16.71 -6.29
C GLU A 171 2.74 17.98 -6.88
N MET A 172 2.34 18.31 -8.09
CA MET A 172 2.81 19.52 -8.77
C MET A 172 1.96 20.73 -8.37
N LYS A 173 2.56 21.90 -8.26
CA LYS A 173 1.83 23.15 -8.07
C LYS A 173 0.97 23.45 -9.29
N ASP A 174 -0.18 24.03 -9.05
CA ASP A 174 -1.05 24.49 -10.14
C ASP A 174 -0.29 25.53 -10.99
N LYS A 175 -0.27 25.32 -12.28
CA LYS A 175 0.21 26.35 -13.23
C LYS A 175 -0.83 27.47 -13.25
N ARG A 176 -0.49 28.60 -12.63
CA ARG A 176 -1.27 29.83 -12.76
C ARG A 176 -1.07 30.44 -14.12
#